data_45e33f0a14c1c2e90ace0bf3b4081126
#
_entry.id   45e33f0a14c1c2e90ace0bf3b4081126
#
_cell.length_a   1.000
_cell.length_b   1.000
_cell.length_c   1.000
_cell.angle_alpha   90.00
_cell.angle_beta   90.00
_cell.angle_gamma   90.00
#
_symmetry.space_group_name_H-M   'P 1'
#
loop_
_entity.id
_entity.type
_entity.pdbx_description
1 polymer ?
#
loop_
_entity_poly.entity_id
_entity_poly.type
_entity_poly.pdbx_seq_one_letter_code
_entity_poly.pdbx_strand_id
1 'polypeptide(L)'
;MKYKCLVLDHDDTVVNSTATIHYPCFMKYLRERLPHLADNYTLKSYFIKNFHPGVISLFRDEIGLTEEEMAEEERYWADYVENHIPEAYPGIKEIIEKFREMGGIVAVDSHSFTKYIERD
;
A
#
# COMPACT_ATOMS: atom_id res chain seq x y z
N MET A 1 21.62 24.44 -6.51
CA MET A 1 20.81 23.44 -5.77
C MET A 1 21.74 22.66 -4.84
N LYS A 2 21.39 22.58 -3.57
CA LYS A 2 22.21 21.91 -2.55
C LYS A 2 22.24 20.38 -2.72
N TYR A 3 21.09 19.77 -3.01
CA TYR A 3 20.95 18.33 -3.19
C TYR A 3 20.67 18.00 -4.66
N LYS A 4 21.27 16.93 -5.16
CA LYS A 4 21.18 16.52 -6.57
C LYS A 4 20.22 15.35 -6.81
N CYS A 5 19.87 14.64 -5.75
CA CYS A 5 18.98 13.48 -5.84
C CYS A 5 17.91 13.56 -4.75
N LEU A 6 16.68 13.32 -5.14
CA LEU A 6 15.53 13.13 -4.25
C LEU A 6 15.19 11.65 -4.27
N VAL A 7 15.32 10.99 -3.13
CA VAL A 7 14.94 9.59 -2.98
C VAL A 7 13.59 9.53 -2.25
N LEU A 8 12.61 8.90 -2.86
CA LEU A 8 11.26 8.79 -2.34
C LEU A 8 10.91 7.35 -2.02
N ASP A 9 10.26 7.12 -0.89
CA ASP A 9 9.45 5.94 -0.66
C ASP A 9 8.18 6.04 -1.52
N HIS A 10 7.55 4.91 -1.84
CA HIS A 10 6.37 4.89 -2.71
C HIS A 10 5.07 4.82 -1.91
N ASP A 11 4.83 3.68 -1.24
CA ASP A 11 3.58 3.45 -0.52
C ASP A 11 3.45 4.40 0.68
N ASP A 12 2.29 5.06 0.77
CA ASP A 12 1.97 6.05 1.82
C ASP A 12 2.93 7.26 1.89
N THR A 13 3.71 7.47 0.84
CA THR A 13 4.58 8.65 0.68
C THR A 13 4.27 9.39 -0.61
N VAL A 14 4.42 8.75 -1.77
CA VAL A 14 4.03 9.31 -3.07
C VAL A 14 2.54 9.08 -3.32
N VAL A 15 2.06 7.89 -3.06
CA VAL A 15 0.66 7.50 -3.21
C VAL A 15 0.05 7.13 -1.86
N ASN A 16 -1.22 7.45 -1.68
CA ASN A 16 -1.99 7.12 -0.47
C ASN A 16 -2.52 5.68 -0.58
N SER A 17 -1.62 4.71 -0.63
CA SER A 17 -1.95 3.33 -0.97
C SER A 17 -2.70 2.59 0.14
N THR A 18 -2.34 2.78 1.41
CA THR A 18 -3.06 2.08 2.48
C THR A 18 -4.52 2.51 2.55
N ALA A 19 -4.81 3.81 2.52
CA ALA A 19 -6.18 4.30 2.63
C ALA A 19 -7.01 4.04 1.37
N THR A 20 -6.40 4.07 0.17
CA THR A 20 -7.14 3.99 -1.09
C THR A 20 -7.13 2.61 -1.73
N ILE A 21 -6.19 1.74 -1.35
CA ILE A 21 -6.03 0.39 -1.94
C ILE A 21 -6.05 -0.71 -0.87
N HIS A 22 -5.06 -0.73 0.02
CA HIS A 22 -4.85 -1.89 0.89
C HIS A 22 -5.95 -2.07 1.93
N TYR A 23 -6.39 -1.00 2.58
CA TYR A 23 -7.48 -1.07 3.55
C TYR A 23 -8.82 -1.39 2.88
N PRO A 24 -9.22 -0.73 1.78
CA PRO A 24 -10.43 -1.13 1.07
C PRO A 24 -10.42 -2.58 0.59
N CYS A 25 -9.28 -3.06 0.11
CA CYS A 25 -9.11 -4.47 -0.26
C CYS A 25 -9.30 -5.41 0.93
N PHE A 26 -8.65 -5.11 2.04
CA PHE A 26 -8.75 -5.85 3.29
C PHE A 26 -10.20 -5.93 3.78
N MET A 27 -10.91 -4.81 3.80
CA MET A 27 -12.31 -4.76 4.23
C MET A 27 -13.23 -5.52 3.28
N LYS A 28 -12.99 -5.43 1.98
CA LYS A 28 -13.74 -6.20 0.98
C LYS A 28 -13.53 -7.69 1.19
N TYR A 29 -12.29 -8.12 1.39
CA TYR A 29 -11.95 -9.51 1.69
C TYR A 29 -12.67 -10.01 2.95
N LEU A 30 -12.63 -9.24 4.04
CA LEU A 30 -13.32 -9.62 5.28
C LEU A 30 -14.84 -9.74 5.08
N ARG A 31 -15.45 -8.78 4.40
CA ARG A 31 -16.91 -8.81 4.16
C ARG A 31 -17.34 -10.01 3.33
N GLU A 32 -16.51 -10.44 2.40
CA GLU A 32 -16.83 -11.58 1.52
C GLU A 32 -16.48 -12.92 2.15
N ARG A 33 -15.40 -13.01 2.93
CA ARG A 33 -14.89 -14.29 3.46
C ARG A 33 -15.11 -14.48 4.96
N LEU A 34 -15.00 -13.40 5.73
CA LEU A 34 -15.03 -13.42 7.20
C LEU A 34 -15.86 -12.23 7.73
N PRO A 35 -17.15 -12.16 7.35
CA PRO A 35 -17.98 -10.97 7.65
C PRO A 35 -18.10 -10.66 9.13
N HIS A 36 -17.98 -11.65 10.00
CA HIS A 36 -18.01 -11.46 11.45
C HIS A 36 -16.82 -10.68 12.01
N LEU A 37 -15.75 -10.53 11.26
CA LEU A 37 -14.56 -9.78 11.66
C LEU A 37 -14.52 -8.35 11.09
N ALA A 38 -15.37 -8.03 10.12
CA ALA A 38 -15.30 -6.75 9.41
C ALA A 38 -15.40 -5.54 10.34
N ASP A 39 -16.26 -5.60 11.35
CA ASP A 39 -16.47 -4.48 12.29
C ASP A 39 -15.35 -4.30 13.31
N ASN A 40 -14.41 -5.25 13.38
CA ASN A 40 -13.30 -5.20 14.34
C ASN A 40 -12.15 -4.28 13.90
N TYR A 41 -12.20 -3.77 12.67
CA TYR A 41 -11.10 -3.01 12.08
C TYR A 41 -11.54 -1.65 11.58
N THR A 42 -10.66 -0.67 11.79
CA THR A 42 -10.75 0.68 11.21
C THR A 42 -9.52 0.93 10.36
N LEU A 43 -9.53 1.97 9.55
CA LEU A 43 -8.34 2.38 8.79
C LEU A 43 -7.14 2.58 9.72
N LYS A 44 -7.35 3.25 10.85
CA LYS A 44 -6.28 3.50 11.82
C LYS A 44 -5.73 2.20 12.40
N SER A 45 -6.58 1.28 12.85
CA SER A 45 -6.13 0.02 13.43
C SER A 45 -5.42 -0.86 12.41
N TYR A 46 -5.92 -0.92 11.19
CA TYR A 46 -5.27 -1.64 10.10
C TYR A 46 -3.90 -1.05 9.77
N PHE A 47 -3.81 0.27 9.66
CA PHE A 47 -2.56 0.98 9.39
C PHE A 47 -1.50 0.65 10.45
N ILE A 48 -1.86 0.73 11.72
CA ILE A 48 -0.95 0.42 12.83
C ILE A 48 -0.48 -1.05 12.74
N LYS A 49 -1.40 -1.99 12.55
CA LYS A 49 -1.09 -3.42 12.51
C LYS A 49 -0.29 -3.82 11.27
N ASN A 50 -0.43 -3.10 10.18
CA ASN A 50 0.36 -3.30 8.97
C ASN A 50 1.85 -2.99 9.20
N PHE A 51 2.16 -2.05 10.09
CA PHE A 51 3.54 -1.75 10.50
C PHE A 51 4.03 -2.66 11.62
N HIS A 52 3.20 -2.94 12.61
CA HIS A 52 3.57 -3.73 13.76
C HIS A 52 2.36 -4.53 14.29
N PRO A 53 2.44 -5.85 14.28
CA PRO A 53 3.55 -6.73 13.90
C PRO A 53 3.74 -6.96 12.39
N GLY A 54 2.88 -6.41 11.54
CA GLY A 54 2.92 -6.56 10.09
C GLY A 54 1.74 -7.36 9.55
N VAL A 55 1.49 -7.23 8.26
CA VAL A 55 0.31 -7.81 7.59
C VAL A 55 0.29 -9.35 7.63
N ILE A 56 1.43 -10.00 7.51
CA ILE A 56 1.52 -11.47 7.59
C ILE A 56 1.11 -11.96 8.97
N SER A 57 1.59 -11.30 10.02
CA SER A 57 1.21 -11.64 11.39
C SER A 57 -0.27 -11.33 11.67
N LEU A 58 -0.82 -10.25 11.09
CA LEU A 58 -2.23 -9.95 11.17
C LEU A 58 -3.09 -11.10 10.64
N PHE A 59 -2.80 -11.60 9.45
CA PHE A 59 -3.56 -12.68 8.84
C PHE A 59 -3.32 -14.03 9.52
N ARG A 60 -2.07 -14.39 9.79
CA ARG A 60 -1.71 -15.69 10.34
C ARG A 60 -2.02 -15.81 11.82
N ASP A 61 -1.61 -14.81 12.61
CA ASP A 61 -1.63 -14.92 14.08
C ASP A 61 -2.89 -14.32 14.70
N GLU A 62 -3.35 -13.18 14.22
CA GLU A 62 -4.55 -12.53 14.79
C GLU A 62 -5.85 -13.06 14.18
N ILE A 63 -5.95 -13.11 12.85
CA ILE A 63 -7.14 -13.61 12.15
C ILE A 63 -7.16 -15.14 12.15
N GLY A 64 -5.98 -15.75 12.08
CA GLY A 64 -5.84 -17.20 12.18
C GLY A 64 -6.05 -17.94 10.86
N LEU A 65 -5.66 -17.34 9.73
CA LEU A 65 -5.72 -18.01 8.43
C LEU A 65 -4.72 -19.16 8.36
N THR A 66 -5.12 -20.26 7.73
CA THR A 66 -4.22 -21.33 7.35
C THR A 66 -3.29 -20.87 6.22
N GLU A 67 -2.22 -21.62 5.94
CA GLU A 67 -1.32 -21.29 4.83
C GLU A 67 -2.05 -21.28 3.49
N GLU A 68 -2.98 -22.20 3.29
CA GLU A 68 -3.82 -22.26 2.08
C GLU A 68 -4.71 -21.00 1.97
N GLU A 69 -5.34 -20.59 3.05
CA GLU A 69 -6.16 -19.37 3.10
C GLU A 69 -5.32 -18.12 2.91
N MET A 70 -4.09 -18.07 3.44
CA MET A 70 -3.16 -16.98 3.20
C MET A 70 -2.76 -16.87 1.73
N ALA A 71 -2.54 -18.00 1.07
CA ALA A 71 -2.26 -18.02 -0.36
C ALA A 71 -3.46 -17.54 -1.20
N GLU A 72 -4.68 -17.88 -0.79
CA GLU A 72 -5.90 -17.37 -1.41
C GLU A 72 -6.02 -15.85 -1.21
N GLU A 73 -5.76 -15.37 0.00
CA GLU A 73 -5.78 -13.94 0.29
C GLU A 73 -4.74 -13.17 -0.54
N GLU A 74 -3.55 -13.69 -0.68
CA GLU A 74 -2.51 -13.08 -1.51
C GLU A 74 -2.94 -12.96 -2.97
N ARG A 75 -3.59 -13.98 -3.53
CA ARG A 75 -4.16 -13.92 -4.88
C ARG A 75 -5.28 -12.89 -4.97
N TYR A 76 -6.13 -12.82 -3.96
CA TYR A 76 -7.21 -11.84 -3.87
C TYR A 76 -6.64 -10.41 -3.85
N TRP A 77 -5.64 -10.18 -3.04
CA TRP A 77 -4.95 -8.90 -2.97
C TRP A 77 -4.30 -8.53 -4.31
N ALA A 78 -3.58 -9.47 -4.92
CA ALA A 78 -2.92 -9.23 -6.20
C ALA A 78 -3.92 -8.86 -7.31
N ASP A 79 -5.05 -9.54 -7.38
CA ASP A 79 -6.12 -9.22 -8.32
C ASP A 79 -6.72 -7.83 -8.06
N TYR A 80 -6.97 -7.50 -6.81
CA TYR A 80 -7.48 -6.19 -6.43
C TYR A 80 -6.52 -5.07 -6.81
N VAL A 81 -5.25 -5.21 -6.47
CA VAL A 81 -4.20 -4.21 -6.76
C VAL A 81 -4.00 -4.03 -8.27
N GLU A 82 -4.09 -5.11 -9.04
CA GLU A 82 -3.99 -5.04 -10.50
C GLU A 82 -5.07 -4.15 -11.12
N ASN A 83 -6.25 -4.12 -10.52
CA ASN A 83 -7.42 -3.42 -11.04
C ASN A 83 -7.71 -2.07 -10.35
N HIS A 84 -6.88 -1.65 -9.39
CA HIS A 84 -7.10 -0.42 -8.64
C HIS A 84 -5.80 0.38 -8.55
N ILE A 85 -5.85 1.65 -8.96
CA ILE A 85 -4.71 2.56 -8.91
C ILE A 85 -4.85 3.45 -7.67
N PRO A 86 -3.82 3.55 -6.81
CA PRO A 86 -3.88 4.41 -5.63
C PRO A 86 -3.86 5.90 -6.02
N GLU A 87 -4.40 6.74 -5.16
CA GLU A 87 -4.37 8.19 -5.32
C GLU A 87 -3.01 8.74 -4.88
N ALA A 88 -2.42 9.62 -5.71
CA ALA A 88 -1.25 10.37 -5.32
C ALA A 88 -1.60 11.44 -4.28
N TYR A 89 -0.69 11.70 -3.35
CA TYR A 89 -0.88 12.81 -2.42
C TYR A 89 -0.87 14.16 -3.16
N PRO A 90 -1.73 15.12 -2.75
CA PRO A 90 -1.73 16.46 -3.34
C PRO A 90 -0.34 17.11 -3.26
N GLY A 91 0.11 17.69 -4.37
CA GLY A 91 1.37 18.40 -4.45
C GLY A 91 2.61 17.56 -4.73
N ILE A 92 2.53 16.23 -4.66
CA ILE A 92 3.70 15.36 -4.87
C ILE A 92 4.22 15.43 -6.32
N LYS A 93 3.31 15.46 -7.27
CA LYS A 93 3.67 15.56 -8.68
C LYS A 93 4.43 16.85 -8.98
N GLU A 94 3.92 17.96 -8.48
CA GLU A 94 4.50 19.29 -8.66
C GLU A 94 5.91 19.37 -8.03
N ILE A 95 6.11 18.75 -6.88
CA ILE A 95 7.42 18.69 -6.21
C ILE A 95 8.42 17.90 -7.07
N ILE A 96 8.01 16.75 -7.59
CA ILE A 96 8.85 15.91 -8.44
C ILE A 96 9.23 16.65 -9.72
N GLU A 97 8.26 17.25 -10.38
CA GLU A 97 8.47 18.00 -11.63
C GLU A 97 9.41 19.18 -11.42
N LYS A 98 9.18 19.97 -10.37
CA LYS A 98 10.01 21.12 -10.02
C LYS A 98 11.46 20.72 -9.71
N PHE A 99 11.64 19.63 -8.97
CA PHE A 99 12.99 19.15 -8.64
C PHE A 99 13.74 18.71 -9.90
N ARG A 100 13.05 18.03 -10.83
CA ARG A 100 13.63 17.63 -12.13
C ARG A 100 13.94 18.82 -13.02
N GLU A 101 13.10 19.84 -13.06
CA GLU A 101 13.33 21.08 -13.81
C GLU A 101 14.57 21.81 -13.32
N MET A 102 14.87 21.71 -12.04
CA MET A 102 16.09 22.29 -11.43
C MET A 102 17.36 21.45 -11.71
N GLY A 103 17.26 20.40 -12.52
CA GLY A 103 18.37 19.52 -12.87
C GLY A 103 18.60 18.38 -11.89
N GLY A 104 17.67 18.14 -10.97
CA GLY A 104 17.76 17.04 -10.01
C GLY A 104 17.32 15.70 -10.57
N ILE A 105 17.75 14.65 -9.91
CA ILE A 105 17.37 13.26 -10.20
C ILE A 105 16.38 12.81 -9.13
N VAL A 106 15.30 12.15 -9.55
CA VAL A 106 14.32 11.54 -8.63
C VAL A 106 14.45 10.03 -8.72
N ALA A 107 14.64 9.38 -7.58
CA ALA A 107 14.70 7.93 -7.44
C ALA A 107 13.64 7.45 -6.45
N VAL A 108 13.16 6.24 -6.64
CA VAL A 108 12.20 5.59 -5.73
C VAL A 108 12.86 4.38 -5.10
N ASP A 109 12.83 4.31 -3.77
CA ASP A 109 13.30 3.17 -2.98
C ASP A 109 12.08 2.58 -2.26
N SER A 110 11.66 1.39 -2.67
CA SER A 110 10.42 0.79 -2.18
C SER A 110 10.50 -0.73 -2.18
N HIS A 111 9.74 -1.36 -1.28
CA HIS A 111 9.49 -2.81 -1.27
C HIS A 111 8.36 -3.23 -2.22
N SER A 112 7.70 -2.28 -2.89
CA SER A 112 6.64 -2.56 -3.84
C SER A 112 7.18 -3.11 -5.16
N PHE A 113 6.31 -3.78 -5.93
CA PHE A 113 6.68 -4.28 -7.26
C PHE A 113 6.90 -3.12 -8.23
N THR A 114 7.97 -3.19 -9.02
CA THR A 114 8.34 -2.16 -9.98
C THR A 114 7.19 -1.80 -10.92
N LYS A 115 6.44 -2.79 -11.40
CA LYS A 115 5.29 -2.57 -12.30
C LYS A 115 4.21 -1.66 -11.69
N TYR A 116 3.99 -1.74 -10.38
CA TYR A 116 3.02 -0.88 -9.69
C TYR A 116 3.57 0.52 -9.46
N ILE A 117 4.85 0.62 -9.12
CA ILE A 117 5.53 1.92 -8.97
C ILE A 117 5.49 2.71 -10.28
N GLU A 118 5.79 2.07 -11.39
CA GLU A 118 5.77 2.71 -12.72
C GLU A 118 4.36 3.10 -13.15
N ARG A 119 3.37 2.26 -12.87
CA ARG A 119 1.96 2.54 -13.16
C ARG A 119 1.45 3.73 -12.33
N ASP A 120 1.73 3.73 -11.06
CA ASP A 120 1.22 4.69 -10.10
C ASP A 120 1.93 6.04 -10.25
#